data_88292c6f67379ed9c82954d6b38d8572
#
_entry.id   88292c6f67379ed9c82954d6b38d8572
#
_cell.length_a   1.000
_cell.length_b   1.000
_cell.length_c   1.000
_cell.angle_alpha   90.00
_cell.angle_beta   90.00
_cell.angle_gamma   90.00
#
_symmetry.space_group_name_H-M   'P 1'
#
loop_
_entity.id
_entity.type
_entity.pdbx_description
1 polymer ?
#
loop_
_entity_poly.entity_id
_entity_poly.type
_entity_poly.pdbx_seq_one_letter_code
_entity_poly.pdbx_strand_id
1 'polypeptide(L)'
;YFALRPGSLKELKLENGGTDGWLLAAATLAEGVTRPESVESIYYVDAGEEWAPMEAVKPVVAGSILDFSGMLDAPAGKYGWITTDEAGHFTAEKAAGKRFRFYGPNLCFSALCLDKPTAEKLADELARLGYTSVRFHHYDDALSDRKGGDSTELLPEKLDRLDYLFYCMKERGIYI
;
A
#
# COMPACT_ATOMS: atom_id res chain seq x y z
N TYR A 1 -6.02 12.69 29.58
CA TYR A 1 -6.92 13.41 30.50
C TYR A 1 -6.25 13.57 31.85
N PHE A 2 -6.26 14.77 32.40
CA PHE A 2 -5.72 15.06 33.73
C PHE A 2 -6.85 15.59 34.61
N ALA A 3 -7.05 14.99 35.79
CA ALA A 3 -7.99 15.51 36.77
C ALA A 3 -7.35 16.67 37.52
N LEU A 4 -7.97 17.82 37.49
CA LEU A 4 -7.56 18.99 38.23
C LEU A 4 -8.32 19.04 39.57
N ARG A 5 -7.62 19.52 40.62
CA ARG A 5 -8.30 19.78 41.91
C ARG A 5 -9.29 20.93 41.76
N PRO A 6 -10.40 20.92 42.52
CA PRO A 6 -11.30 22.06 42.56
C PRO A 6 -10.57 23.37 42.92
N GLY A 7 -10.81 24.39 42.14
CA GLY A 7 -10.20 25.70 42.33
C GLY A 7 -10.15 26.50 41.03
N SER A 8 -9.78 27.78 41.10
CA SER A 8 -9.60 28.59 39.91
C SER A 8 -8.26 28.24 39.26
N LEU A 9 -8.27 27.77 38.01
CA LEU A 9 -7.08 27.61 37.22
C LEU A 9 -6.58 29.00 36.77
N LYS A 10 -5.38 29.38 37.18
CA LYS A 10 -4.75 30.63 36.75
C LYS A 10 -3.75 30.44 35.62
N GLU A 11 -3.09 29.29 35.61
CA GLU A 11 -2.04 28.97 34.64
C GLU A 11 -1.95 27.45 34.43
N LEU A 12 -1.74 27.03 33.18
CA LEU A 12 -1.40 25.66 32.82
C LEU A 12 0.02 25.66 32.23
N LYS A 13 0.97 25.09 32.97
CA LYS A 13 2.34 24.94 32.50
C LYS A 13 2.60 23.48 32.11
N LEU A 14 3.11 23.29 30.90
CA LEU A 14 3.47 21.98 30.38
C LEU A 14 5.00 21.94 30.24
N GLU A 15 5.62 20.99 30.93
CA GLU A 15 7.07 20.81 30.91
C GLU A 15 7.39 19.42 30.34
N ASN A 16 8.28 19.38 29.35
CA ASN A 16 8.84 18.14 28.87
C ASN A 16 10.11 17.82 29.68
N GLY A 17 10.04 16.79 30.51
CA GLY A 17 11.16 16.31 31.30
C GLY A 17 12.11 15.36 30.57
N GLY A 18 11.84 15.06 29.31
CA GLY A 18 12.62 14.14 28.48
C GLY A 18 13.41 14.83 27.39
N THR A 19 14.22 14.04 26.68
CA THR A 19 14.99 14.50 25.51
C THR A 19 14.17 14.49 24.21
N ASP A 20 13.05 13.79 24.20
CA ASP A 20 12.20 13.64 23.02
C ASP A 20 11.22 14.82 22.93
N GLY A 21 11.02 15.31 21.73
CA GLY A 21 10.01 16.33 21.44
C GLY A 21 8.59 15.77 21.58
N TRP A 22 7.64 16.61 21.97
CA TRP A 22 6.22 16.29 21.97
C TRP A 22 5.41 17.44 21.36
N LEU A 23 4.28 17.10 20.80
CA LEU A 23 3.36 18.05 20.18
C LEU A 23 2.05 18.08 20.95
N LEU A 24 1.67 19.25 21.44
CA LEU A 24 0.33 19.47 21.96
C LEU A 24 -0.55 20.07 20.86
N ALA A 25 -1.49 19.29 20.34
CA ALA A 25 -2.39 19.73 19.28
C ALA A 25 -3.59 20.54 19.81
N ALA A 26 -4.09 20.19 21.00
CA ALA A 26 -5.19 20.91 21.65
C ALA A 26 -5.19 20.67 23.15
N ALA A 27 -5.74 21.64 23.89
CA ALA A 27 -6.08 21.49 25.30
C ALA A 27 -7.50 22.07 25.54
N THR A 28 -8.36 21.31 26.21
CA THR A 28 -9.71 21.74 26.57
C THR A 28 -9.88 21.63 28.08
N LEU A 29 -10.40 22.69 28.68
CA LEU A 29 -10.77 22.70 30.08
C LEU A 29 -12.30 22.66 30.19
N ALA A 30 -12.83 21.74 30.98
CA ALA A 30 -14.25 21.61 31.21
C ALA A 30 -14.55 21.19 32.65
N GLU A 31 -15.65 21.71 33.21
CA GLU A 31 -16.15 21.33 34.52
C GLU A 31 -17.12 20.15 34.40
N GLY A 32 -17.09 19.24 35.36
CA GLY A 32 -18.08 18.15 35.48
C GLY A 32 -17.93 17.04 34.44
N VAL A 33 -16.85 16.99 33.70
CA VAL A 33 -16.58 15.92 32.74
C VAL A 33 -15.98 14.73 33.47
N THR A 34 -16.68 13.63 33.49
CA THR A 34 -16.12 12.34 33.86
C THR A 34 -15.09 11.95 32.80
N ARG A 35 -13.91 11.51 33.21
CA ARG A 35 -12.92 10.92 32.30
C ARG A 35 -13.63 9.83 31.50
N PRO A 36 -13.66 9.90 30.16
CA PRO A 36 -14.17 8.77 29.41
C PRO A 36 -13.34 7.54 29.82
N GLU A 37 -13.99 6.47 30.14
CA GLU A 37 -13.30 5.19 30.29
C GLU A 37 -12.45 5.00 29.05
N SER A 38 -11.23 4.50 29.23
CA SER A 38 -10.23 4.42 28.18
C SER A 38 -10.87 3.87 26.91
N VAL A 39 -10.75 4.60 25.80
CA VAL A 39 -11.26 4.15 24.49
C VAL A 39 -10.34 3.02 24.01
N GLU A 40 -10.31 1.91 24.71
CA GLU A 40 -9.79 0.64 24.21
C GLU A 40 -10.89 -0.17 23.50
N SER A 41 -12.02 0.43 23.23
CA SER A 41 -13.04 -0.24 22.42
C SER A 41 -12.66 -0.10 20.94
N ILE A 42 -11.93 -1.07 20.43
CA ILE A 42 -12.03 -1.41 19.01
C ILE A 42 -13.51 -1.76 18.80
N TYR A 43 -14.22 -0.93 18.07
CA TYR A 43 -15.60 -1.25 17.69
C TYR A 43 -15.56 -2.38 16.67
N TYR A 44 -15.95 -3.57 17.08
CA TYR A 44 -16.28 -4.66 16.17
C TYR A 44 -17.76 -4.53 15.83
N VAL A 45 -18.03 -4.38 14.55
CA VAL A 45 -19.41 -4.47 14.05
C VAL A 45 -19.55 -5.86 13.44
N ASP A 46 -20.22 -6.74 14.18
CA ASP A 46 -20.52 -8.08 13.68
C ASP A 46 -21.71 -8.05 12.71
N ALA A 47 -21.71 -8.98 11.77
CA ALA A 47 -22.84 -9.18 10.88
C ALA A 47 -24.10 -9.60 11.67
N GLY A 48 -25.22 -8.98 11.39
CA GLY A 48 -26.50 -9.19 12.08
C GLY A 48 -27.68 -8.63 11.30
N GLU A 49 -28.76 -8.35 11.99
CA GLU A 49 -29.98 -7.81 11.35
C GLU A 49 -29.77 -6.41 10.77
N GLU A 50 -28.93 -5.57 11.43
CA GLU A 50 -28.65 -4.20 10.98
C GLU A 50 -27.49 -4.11 10.01
N TRP A 51 -26.53 -5.06 10.08
CA TRP A 51 -25.30 -5.04 9.30
C TRP A 51 -25.15 -6.35 8.53
N ALA A 52 -25.35 -6.28 7.22
CA ALA A 52 -25.10 -7.43 6.37
C ALA A 52 -23.59 -7.72 6.30
N PRO A 53 -23.17 -9.01 6.27
CA PRO A 53 -21.78 -9.35 6.05
C PRO A 53 -21.34 -8.84 4.68
N MET A 54 -20.22 -8.14 4.64
CA MET A 54 -19.60 -7.77 3.38
C MET A 54 -19.05 -9.04 2.72
N GLU A 55 -19.61 -9.44 1.58
CA GLU A 55 -18.98 -10.50 0.78
C GLU A 55 -17.60 -9.99 0.32
N ALA A 56 -16.58 -10.78 0.56
CA ALA A 56 -15.27 -10.50 0.01
C ALA A 56 -15.36 -10.33 -1.51
N VAL A 57 -14.62 -9.38 -2.06
CA VAL A 57 -14.55 -9.16 -3.50
C VAL A 57 -14.18 -10.49 -4.16
N LYS A 58 -15.04 -10.97 -5.03
CA LYS A 58 -14.76 -12.21 -5.78
C LYS A 58 -13.73 -11.90 -6.86
N PRO A 59 -12.67 -12.72 -6.99
CA PRO A 59 -11.69 -12.52 -8.04
C PRO A 59 -12.33 -12.65 -9.41
N VAL A 60 -11.77 -11.98 -10.40
CA VAL A 60 -12.21 -12.11 -11.80
C VAL A 60 -11.96 -13.54 -12.27
N VAL A 61 -13.03 -14.18 -12.75
CA VAL A 61 -12.92 -15.55 -13.26
C VAL A 61 -12.17 -15.56 -14.58
N ALA A 62 -11.15 -16.41 -14.68
CA ALA A 62 -10.35 -16.56 -15.90
C ALA A 62 -11.23 -16.93 -17.10
N GLY A 63 -11.04 -16.23 -18.21
CA GLY A 63 -11.81 -16.43 -19.45
C GLY A 63 -13.25 -15.90 -19.41
N SER A 64 -13.66 -15.22 -18.33
CA SER A 64 -14.94 -14.51 -18.29
C SER A 64 -14.92 -13.24 -19.12
N ILE A 65 -16.10 -12.64 -19.36
CA ILE A 65 -16.20 -11.36 -20.08
C ILE A 65 -15.47 -10.19 -19.37
N LEU A 66 -15.18 -10.35 -18.08
CA LEU A 66 -14.45 -9.36 -17.27
C LEU A 66 -12.94 -9.64 -17.22
N ASP A 67 -12.47 -10.70 -17.87
CA ASP A 67 -11.05 -11.03 -17.94
C ASP A 67 -10.38 -10.28 -19.09
N PHE A 68 -9.67 -9.21 -18.74
CA PHE A 68 -8.93 -8.37 -19.68
C PHE A 68 -7.46 -8.78 -19.86
N SER A 69 -7.02 -9.89 -19.24
CA SER A 69 -5.61 -10.32 -19.32
C SER A 69 -5.11 -10.52 -20.74
N GLY A 70 -5.99 -10.98 -21.66
CA GLY A 70 -5.67 -11.13 -23.08
C GLY A 70 -5.40 -9.82 -23.83
N MET A 71 -5.66 -8.67 -23.22
CA MET A 71 -5.38 -7.35 -23.81
C MET A 71 -3.97 -6.85 -23.45
N LEU A 72 -3.28 -7.50 -22.52
CA LEU A 72 -1.94 -7.11 -22.09
C LEU A 72 -0.88 -7.65 -23.06
N ASP A 73 0.14 -6.83 -23.31
CA ASP A 73 1.29 -7.18 -24.14
C ASP A 73 2.36 -7.97 -23.35
N ALA A 74 2.05 -9.20 -22.98
CA ALA A 74 2.96 -10.06 -22.25
C ALA A 74 4.11 -10.63 -23.12
N PRO A 75 5.33 -10.78 -22.57
CA PRO A 75 5.79 -10.18 -21.31
C PRO A 75 6.07 -8.69 -21.45
N ALA A 76 6.01 -7.96 -20.31
CA ALA A 76 6.41 -6.57 -20.31
C ALA A 76 7.90 -6.43 -20.71
N GLY A 77 8.20 -5.41 -21.51
CA GLY A 77 9.55 -5.19 -22.05
C GLY A 77 9.87 -5.97 -23.34
N LYS A 78 8.94 -6.76 -23.89
CA LYS A 78 9.19 -7.47 -25.17
C LYS A 78 9.52 -6.55 -26.35
N TYR A 79 9.14 -5.29 -26.26
CA TYR A 79 9.45 -4.26 -27.26
C TYR A 79 10.65 -3.38 -26.90
N GLY A 80 11.48 -3.79 -25.93
CA GLY A 80 12.60 -3.02 -25.43
C GLY A 80 12.18 -1.99 -24.36
N TRP A 81 13.00 -0.97 -24.16
CA TRP A 81 12.74 0.07 -23.18
C TRP A 81 11.58 0.97 -23.59
N ILE A 82 10.85 1.45 -22.61
CA ILE A 82 9.86 2.50 -22.81
C ILE A 82 10.58 3.82 -23.03
N THR A 83 10.18 4.49 -24.09
CA THR A 83 10.69 5.81 -24.51
C THR A 83 9.53 6.76 -24.71
N THR A 84 9.80 7.96 -25.20
CA THR A 84 8.78 8.93 -25.63
C THR A 84 8.93 9.27 -27.10
N ASP A 85 7.82 9.49 -27.79
CA ASP A 85 7.80 10.03 -29.14
C ASP A 85 7.91 11.57 -29.13
N GLU A 86 7.96 12.19 -30.33
CA GLU A 86 8.06 13.64 -30.48
C GLU A 86 6.86 14.41 -29.89
N ALA A 87 5.71 13.75 -29.77
CA ALA A 87 4.50 14.30 -29.15
C ALA A 87 4.46 14.11 -27.63
N GLY A 88 5.48 13.48 -27.05
CA GLY A 88 5.58 13.20 -25.61
C GLY A 88 4.77 11.99 -25.16
N HIS A 89 4.29 11.14 -26.06
CA HIS A 89 3.60 9.92 -25.69
C HIS A 89 4.59 8.80 -25.41
N PHE A 90 4.24 7.91 -24.47
CA PHE A 90 5.02 6.70 -24.23
C PHE A 90 4.93 5.77 -25.45
N THR A 91 6.08 5.31 -25.88
CA THR A 91 6.32 4.30 -26.92
C THR A 91 7.36 3.30 -26.44
N ALA A 92 7.83 2.41 -27.29
CA ALA A 92 8.94 1.49 -26.98
C ALA A 92 9.92 1.43 -28.15
N GLU A 93 11.18 1.12 -27.85
CA GLU A 93 12.29 1.11 -28.84
C GLU A 93 11.98 0.31 -30.10
N LYS A 94 11.35 -0.85 -29.95
CA LYS A 94 11.03 -1.80 -31.03
C LYS A 94 9.57 -1.73 -31.47
N ALA A 95 8.84 -0.71 -31.04
CA ALA A 95 7.41 -0.54 -31.36
C ALA A 95 7.10 0.94 -31.62
N ALA A 96 7.89 1.58 -32.48
CA ALA A 96 7.66 2.97 -32.89
C ALA A 96 6.23 3.14 -33.44
N GLY A 97 5.54 4.17 -33.00
CA GLY A 97 4.14 4.42 -33.36
C GLY A 97 3.10 3.69 -32.54
N LYS A 98 3.49 2.68 -31.74
CA LYS A 98 2.59 2.08 -30.76
C LYS A 98 2.59 2.93 -29.50
N ARG A 99 1.46 3.55 -29.16
CA ARG A 99 1.30 4.32 -27.94
C ARG A 99 1.04 3.39 -26.76
N PHE A 100 1.85 3.52 -25.71
CA PHE A 100 1.62 2.87 -24.43
C PHE A 100 0.83 3.79 -23.50
N ARG A 101 -0.07 3.20 -22.73
CA ARG A 101 -0.81 3.88 -21.67
C ARG A 101 -0.69 3.03 -20.40
N PHE A 102 -0.24 3.68 -19.34
CA PHE A 102 -0.06 3.02 -18.05
C PHE A 102 -1.24 3.34 -17.16
N TYR A 103 -1.87 2.28 -16.67
CA TYR A 103 -2.98 2.33 -15.75
C TYR A 103 -2.79 1.22 -14.72
N GLY A 104 -2.83 1.57 -13.44
CA GLY A 104 -2.60 0.59 -12.40
C GLY A 104 -2.65 1.15 -10.98
N PRO A 105 -2.64 0.25 -9.98
CA PRO A 105 -2.66 0.60 -8.57
C PRO A 105 -1.26 0.85 -8.01
N ASN A 106 -1.23 1.39 -6.78
CA ASN A 106 -0.07 1.29 -5.92
C ASN A 106 -0.11 -0.04 -5.16
N LEU A 107 1.03 -0.71 -5.09
CA LEU A 107 1.30 -1.77 -4.13
C LEU A 107 2.25 -1.23 -3.07
N CYS A 108 1.87 -1.36 -1.80
CA CYS A 108 2.59 -0.75 -0.68
C CYS A 108 2.83 -1.75 0.44
N PHE A 109 3.89 -1.52 1.21
CA PHE A 109 4.22 -2.25 2.43
C PHE A 109 4.24 -3.78 2.25
N SER A 110 3.46 -4.53 3.02
CA SER A 110 3.42 -5.99 3.00
C SER A 110 2.99 -6.60 1.68
N ALA A 111 2.28 -5.85 0.83
CA ALA A 111 1.91 -6.29 -0.52
C ALA A 111 3.11 -6.51 -1.44
N LEU A 112 4.29 -6.04 -1.07
CA LEU A 112 5.54 -6.19 -1.82
C LEU A 112 6.42 -7.34 -1.31
N CYS A 113 6.06 -7.97 -0.18
CA CYS A 113 6.80 -9.07 0.44
C CYS A 113 5.97 -10.36 0.55
N LEU A 114 5.15 -10.62 -0.44
CA LEU A 114 4.27 -11.80 -0.50
C LEU A 114 5.07 -13.09 -0.65
N ASP A 115 4.49 -14.21 -0.18
CA ASP A 115 4.99 -15.52 -0.60
C ASP A 115 4.71 -15.76 -2.10
N LYS A 116 5.48 -16.67 -2.70
CA LYS A 116 5.43 -16.90 -4.15
C LYS A 116 4.03 -17.26 -4.68
N PRO A 117 3.27 -18.17 -4.03
CA PRO A 117 1.91 -18.48 -4.48
C PRO A 117 0.94 -17.28 -4.41
N THR A 118 1.08 -16.44 -3.41
CA THR A 118 0.25 -15.23 -3.26
C THR A 118 0.64 -14.16 -4.29
N ALA A 119 1.93 -14.02 -4.58
CA ALA A 119 2.42 -13.12 -5.63
C ALA A 119 1.88 -13.49 -7.01
N GLU A 120 1.85 -14.78 -7.35
CA GLU A 120 1.25 -15.27 -8.59
C GLU A 120 -0.24 -14.94 -8.70
N LYS A 121 -1.01 -15.22 -7.63
CA LYS A 121 -2.44 -14.92 -7.58
C LYS A 121 -2.73 -13.44 -7.74
N LEU A 122 -1.94 -12.59 -7.06
CA LEU A 122 -2.08 -11.14 -7.17
C LEU A 122 -1.79 -10.67 -8.59
N ALA A 123 -0.72 -11.15 -9.21
CA ALA A 123 -0.36 -10.78 -10.57
C ALA A 123 -1.41 -11.26 -11.60
N ASP A 124 -1.98 -12.45 -11.42
CA ASP A 124 -3.08 -12.95 -12.23
C ASP A 124 -4.32 -12.06 -12.11
N GLU A 125 -4.69 -11.68 -10.89
CA GLU A 125 -5.86 -10.84 -10.66
C GLU A 125 -5.68 -9.46 -11.28
N LEU A 126 -4.51 -8.84 -11.10
CA LEU A 126 -4.21 -7.54 -11.69
C LEU A 126 -4.23 -7.59 -13.23
N ALA A 127 -3.72 -8.67 -13.80
CA ALA A 127 -3.79 -8.87 -15.25
C ALA A 127 -5.24 -9.00 -15.73
N ARG A 128 -6.08 -9.81 -15.05
CA ARG A 128 -7.50 -9.96 -15.40
C ARG A 128 -8.28 -8.66 -15.26
N LEU A 129 -7.92 -7.83 -14.28
CA LEU A 129 -8.47 -6.48 -14.13
C LEU A 129 -8.00 -5.50 -15.23
N GLY A 130 -7.06 -5.90 -16.09
CA GLY A 130 -6.56 -5.11 -17.21
C GLY A 130 -5.54 -4.04 -16.81
N TYR A 131 -4.93 -4.16 -15.64
CA TYR A 131 -3.89 -3.23 -15.25
C TYR A 131 -2.62 -3.44 -16.07
N THR A 132 -2.15 -2.34 -16.67
CA THR A 132 -0.95 -2.34 -17.52
C THR A 132 0.31 -1.97 -16.76
N SER A 133 0.17 -1.45 -15.56
CA SER A 133 1.28 -1.07 -14.68
C SER A 133 0.92 -1.18 -13.22
N VAL A 134 1.93 -1.28 -12.38
CA VAL A 134 1.83 -1.13 -10.91
C VAL A 134 2.95 -0.23 -10.43
N ARG A 135 2.69 0.52 -9.37
CA ARG A 135 3.72 1.29 -8.68
C ARG A 135 4.07 0.61 -7.37
N PHE A 136 5.35 0.25 -7.19
CA PHE A 136 5.87 -0.22 -5.92
C PHE A 136 6.20 0.97 -5.02
N HIS A 137 5.68 0.97 -3.82
CA HIS A 137 5.76 2.11 -2.91
C HIS A 137 5.93 1.66 -1.46
N HIS A 138 6.75 2.37 -0.68
CA HIS A 138 7.04 2.05 0.73
C HIS A 138 7.50 0.60 0.95
N TYR A 139 8.52 0.16 0.23
CA TYR A 139 9.08 -1.19 0.34
C TYR A 139 10.45 -1.24 1.02
N ASP A 140 11.12 -0.12 1.13
CA ASP A 140 12.46 0.03 1.70
C ASP A 140 12.55 -0.50 3.13
N ASP A 141 11.56 -0.20 3.97
CA ASP A 141 11.46 -0.71 5.33
C ASP A 141 11.42 -2.24 5.43
N ALA A 142 10.77 -2.86 4.48
CA ALA A 142 10.62 -4.31 4.46
C ALA A 142 11.88 -5.02 3.96
N LEU A 143 12.71 -4.33 3.17
CA LEU A 143 13.90 -4.90 2.56
C LEU A 143 15.17 -4.75 3.41
N SER A 144 15.22 -3.79 4.34
CA SER A 144 16.39 -3.53 5.17
C SER A 144 16.23 -4.03 6.60
N ASP A 145 17.34 -4.44 7.23
CA ASP A 145 17.36 -4.81 8.65
C ASP A 145 17.56 -3.58 9.55
N ARG A 146 16.47 -2.91 9.89
CA ARG A 146 16.50 -1.75 10.78
C ARG A 146 16.76 -2.08 12.24
N LYS A 147 16.66 -3.35 12.64
CA LYS A 147 16.76 -3.75 14.06
C LYS A 147 18.17 -4.14 14.48
N GLY A 148 19.01 -4.54 13.57
CA GLY A 148 20.33 -5.10 13.89
C GLY A 148 21.47 -4.58 13.05
N GLY A 149 21.21 -3.86 11.98
CA GLY A 149 22.22 -3.54 11.00
C GLY A 149 22.15 -2.15 10.40
N ASP A 150 22.87 -1.98 9.35
CA ASP A 150 22.87 -0.81 8.51
C ASP A 150 21.59 -0.81 7.64
N SER A 151 20.95 0.34 7.51
CA SER A 151 19.77 0.52 6.63
C SER A 151 20.06 0.25 5.15
N THR A 152 21.32 0.11 4.78
CA THR A 152 21.80 -0.27 3.44
C THR A 152 21.94 -1.78 3.26
N GLU A 153 21.89 -2.56 4.33
CA GLU A 153 21.91 -4.02 4.24
C GLU A 153 20.53 -4.55 3.87
N LEU A 154 20.46 -5.19 2.70
CA LEU A 154 19.22 -5.81 2.24
C LEU A 154 19.06 -7.21 2.80
N LEU A 155 17.84 -7.56 3.17
CA LEU A 155 17.47 -8.90 3.60
C LEU A 155 17.24 -9.80 2.36
N PRO A 156 18.12 -10.78 2.08
CA PRO A 156 18.08 -11.56 0.83
C PRO A 156 16.73 -12.25 0.59
N GLU A 157 16.11 -12.77 1.66
CA GLU A 157 14.80 -13.42 1.57
C GLU A 157 13.70 -12.45 1.16
N LYS A 158 13.75 -11.22 1.65
CA LYS A 158 12.77 -10.18 1.29
C LYS A 158 12.97 -9.69 -0.13
N LEU A 159 14.22 -9.56 -0.53
CA LEU A 159 14.57 -9.21 -1.90
C LEU A 159 14.11 -10.30 -2.89
N ASP A 160 14.34 -11.60 -2.59
CA ASP A 160 13.84 -12.70 -3.43
C ASP A 160 12.32 -12.66 -3.63
N ARG A 161 11.57 -12.32 -2.58
CA ARG A 161 10.11 -12.17 -2.69
C ARG A 161 9.71 -10.99 -3.57
N LEU A 162 10.37 -9.86 -3.43
CA LEU A 162 10.13 -8.67 -4.27
C LEU A 162 10.48 -8.97 -5.73
N ASP A 163 11.63 -9.56 -5.98
CA ASP A 163 12.08 -9.94 -7.32
C ASP A 163 11.14 -10.95 -7.97
N TYR A 164 10.62 -11.89 -7.18
CA TYR A 164 9.63 -12.85 -7.68
C TYR A 164 8.30 -12.16 -8.03
N LEU A 165 7.83 -11.23 -7.23
CA LEU A 165 6.64 -10.44 -7.56
C LEU A 165 6.87 -9.62 -8.84
N PHE A 166 8.05 -9.00 -8.99
CA PHE A 166 8.43 -8.30 -10.22
C PHE A 166 8.39 -9.23 -11.43
N TYR A 167 8.96 -10.43 -11.32
CA TYR A 167 8.92 -11.45 -12.35
C TYR A 167 7.47 -11.82 -12.73
N CYS A 168 6.60 -12.06 -11.74
CA CYS A 168 5.20 -12.39 -11.98
C CYS A 168 4.45 -11.29 -12.75
N MET A 169 4.69 -10.02 -12.40
CA MET A 169 4.10 -8.88 -13.12
C MET A 169 4.61 -8.81 -14.56
N LYS A 170 5.93 -8.91 -14.74
CA LYS A 170 6.57 -8.89 -16.05
C LYS A 170 6.00 -9.95 -16.99
N GLU A 171 5.92 -11.20 -16.54
CA GLU A 171 5.42 -12.31 -17.35
C GLU A 171 3.96 -12.12 -17.81
N ARG A 172 3.18 -11.32 -17.09
CA ARG A 172 1.79 -10.99 -17.42
C ARG A 172 1.62 -9.68 -18.21
N GLY A 173 2.72 -9.03 -18.58
CA GLY A 173 2.68 -7.80 -19.36
C GLY A 173 2.44 -6.54 -18.53
N ILE A 174 2.60 -6.62 -17.21
CA ILE A 174 2.43 -5.49 -16.29
C ILE A 174 3.78 -4.82 -16.07
N TYR A 175 3.87 -3.54 -16.38
CA TYR A 175 5.05 -2.70 -16.15
C TYR A 175 5.11 -2.22 -14.69
N ILE A 176 6.32 -1.93 -14.19
CA ILE A 176 6.55 -1.46 -12.82
C ILE A 176 7.27 -0.12 -12.86
#